data_dd1f4cd8a15f936b8d03c6b41f171985
#
_entry.id   dd1f4cd8a15f936b8d03c6b41f171985
#
_cell.length_a   1.000
_cell.length_b   1.000
_cell.length_c   1.000
_cell.angle_alpha   90.00
_cell.angle_beta   90.00
_cell.angle_gamma   90.00
#
_symmetry.space_group_name_H-M   'P 1'
#
loop_
_entity.id
_entity.type
_entity.pdbx_description
1 polymer ?
#
loop_
_entity_poly.entity_id
_entity_poly.type
_entity_poly.pdbx_seq_one_letter_code
_entity_poly.pdbx_strand_id
1 'polypeptide(L)'
;MSEPQHEQPVQPLIEHLLELRRRMMWIVIGIVVCFLGMMPFAQQLYTFVAEPLMANLPKDTSMIATDVIAPFFVPVKVTLMAAFLLSLPHTLYQVWAFVAPALYQNEKRLITPLVLSSVTLFFVGMAFAYFLVFPVIFKFLAGVTPVGVNMATDIDKYLSLILGMFVAFGTTFEVPVVVVLLAKMGIVSTEQLKNARPYVIVGAFVVAAIITPPDVISQTLLAVPLILLYEAGIWFSRFIKAKTQQEDEDTPQPPAEV
;
A
#
# COMPACT_ATOMS: atom_id res chain seq x y z
N MET A 1 51.80 -22.13 14.15
CA MET A 1 50.85 -21.15 14.68
C MET A 1 50.04 -20.67 13.50
N SER A 2 48.88 -21.27 13.29
CA SER A 2 47.97 -20.90 12.20
C SER A 2 46.98 -19.92 12.77
N GLU A 3 46.94 -18.69 12.24
CA GLU A 3 45.96 -17.68 12.61
C GLU A 3 44.54 -18.19 12.27
N PRO A 4 43.55 -17.96 13.13
CA PRO A 4 42.14 -18.25 12.79
C PRO A 4 41.70 -17.24 11.75
N GLN A 5 41.37 -17.72 10.54
CA GLN A 5 40.69 -16.96 9.55
C GLN A 5 39.35 -16.50 10.13
N HIS A 6 39.16 -15.20 10.29
CA HIS A 6 37.87 -14.55 10.52
C HIS A 6 36.94 -14.90 9.37
N GLU A 7 36.17 -15.95 9.54
CA GLU A 7 34.98 -16.18 8.69
C GLU A 7 34.00 -15.06 8.97
N GLN A 8 33.91 -14.15 8.04
CA GLN A 8 33.17 -12.89 8.07
C GLN A 8 31.78 -13.02 7.42
N PRO A 9 30.91 -12.10 7.57
CA PRO A 9 29.47 -12.05 7.80
C PRO A 9 28.60 -12.39 6.56
N VAL A 10 28.92 -13.40 5.80
CA VAL A 10 28.10 -13.84 4.63
C VAL A 10 26.88 -14.65 5.08
N GLN A 11 26.96 -15.33 6.22
CA GLN A 11 25.90 -16.17 6.76
C GLN A 11 24.61 -15.38 7.10
N PRO A 12 24.64 -14.20 7.75
CA PRO A 12 23.41 -13.47 8.08
C PRO A 12 22.68 -12.91 6.85
N LEU A 13 23.39 -12.58 5.78
CA LEU A 13 22.75 -12.12 4.53
C LEU A 13 22.02 -13.26 3.80
N ILE A 14 22.62 -14.44 3.75
CA ILE A 14 22.00 -15.61 3.11
C ILE A 14 20.76 -16.04 3.90
N GLU A 15 20.83 -16.07 5.22
CA GLU A 15 19.67 -16.40 6.07
C GLU A 15 18.52 -15.40 5.88
N HIS A 16 18.82 -14.10 5.78
CA HIS A 16 17.83 -13.06 5.54
C HIS A 16 17.18 -13.21 4.16
N LEU A 17 17.94 -13.53 3.12
CA LEU A 17 17.43 -13.81 1.78
C LEU A 17 16.55 -15.07 1.74
N LEU A 18 16.92 -16.11 2.48
CA LEU A 18 16.11 -17.33 2.60
C LEU A 18 14.80 -17.05 3.35
N GLU A 19 14.83 -16.21 4.38
CA GLU A 19 13.62 -15.75 5.08
C GLU A 19 12.71 -14.95 4.14
N LEU A 20 13.26 -13.99 3.39
CA LEU A 20 12.52 -13.22 2.38
C LEU A 20 11.81 -14.15 1.39
N ARG A 21 12.55 -15.10 0.79
CA ARG A 21 11.98 -16.09 -0.13
C ARG A 21 10.83 -16.87 0.51
N ARG A 22 11.03 -17.36 1.73
CA ARG A 22 10.01 -18.14 2.44
C ARG A 22 8.76 -17.31 2.70
N ARG A 23 8.89 -16.04 3.13
CA ARG A 23 7.75 -15.16 3.39
C ARG A 23 7.03 -14.77 2.12
N MET A 24 7.77 -14.47 1.05
CA MET A 24 7.16 -14.22 -0.27
C MET A 24 6.35 -15.43 -0.75
N MET A 25 6.87 -16.66 -0.57
CA MET A 25 6.09 -17.85 -0.91
C MET A 25 4.80 -17.96 -0.09
N TRP A 26 4.82 -17.65 1.21
CA TRP A 26 3.62 -17.65 2.05
C TRP A 26 2.60 -16.59 1.62
N ILE A 27 3.06 -15.40 1.21
CA ILE A 27 2.19 -14.35 0.65
C ILE A 27 1.49 -14.88 -0.61
N VAL A 28 2.27 -15.40 -1.55
CA VAL A 28 1.72 -15.94 -2.82
C VAL A 28 0.75 -17.10 -2.56
N ILE A 29 1.10 -18.03 -1.69
CA ILE A 29 0.22 -19.15 -1.31
C ILE A 29 -1.08 -18.62 -0.70
N GLY A 30 -1.02 -17.65 0.21
CA GLY A 30 -2.21 -17.04 0.80
C GLY A 30 -3.15 -16.41 -0.24
N ILE A 31 -2.58 -15.64 -1.18
CA ILE A 31 -3.35 -15.04 -2.28
C ILE A 31 -3.96 -16.12 -3.18
N VAL A 32 -3.18 -17.13 -3.57
CA VAL A 32 -3.64 -18.21 -4.45
C VAL A 32 -4.75 -19.04 -3.79
N VAL A 33 -4.63 -19.37 -2.51
CA VAL A 33 -5.69 -20.09 -1.76
C VAL A 33 -6.97 -19.26 -1.72
N CYS A 34 -6.89 -17.96 -1.40
CA CYS A 34 -8.05 -17.08 -1.44
C CYS A 34 -8.65 -16.98 -2.86
N PHE A 35 -7.79 -16.86 -3.88
CA PHE A 35 -8.22 -16.78 -5.28
C PHE A 35 -8.97 -18.04 -5.74
N LEU A 36 -8.42 -19.22 -5.47
CA LEU A 36 -9.08 -20.49 -5.81
C LEU A 36 -10.40 -20.66 -5.07
N GLY A 37 -10.47 -20.24 -3.81
CA GLY A 37 -11.71 -20.26 -3.02
C GLY A 37 -12.78 -19.30 -3.52
N MET A 38 -12.39 -18.15 -4.10
CA MET A 38 -13.30 -17.13 -4.61
C MET A 38 -13.64 -17.28 -6.10
N MET A 39 -12.88 -18.05 -6.85
CA MET A 39 -13.06 -18.24 -8.30
C MET A 39 -14.47 -18.71 -8.71
N PRO A 40 -15.15 -19.61 -7.96
CA PRO A 40 -16.54 -19.99 -8.27
C PRO A 40 -17.52 -18.83 -8.22
N PHE A 41 -17.18 -17.76 -7.48
CA PHE A 41 -18.00 -16.55 -7.28
C PHE A 41 -17.55 -15.38 -8.16
N ALA A 42 -16.69 -15.59 -9.14
CA ALA A 42 -16.08 -14.54 -9.96
C ALA A 42 -17.12 -13.59 -10.60
N GLN A 43 -18.22 -14.16 -11.10
CA GLN A 43 -19.28 -13.38 -11.74
C GLN A 43 -20.04 -12.51 -10.74
N GLN A 44 -20.33 -13.05 -9.54
CA GLN A 44 -21.01 -12.29 -8.48
C GLN A 44 -20.11 -11.15 -7.95
N LEU A 45 -18.82 -11.45 -7.78
CA LEU A 45 -17.82 -10.44 -7.37
C LEU A 45 -17.70 -9.32 -8.40
N TYR A 46 -17.67 -9.68 -9.67
CA TYR A 46 -17.67 -8.70 -10.75
C TYR A 46 -18.91 -7.82 -10.67
N THR A 47 -20.11 -8.39 -10.59
CA THR A 47 -21.36 -7.63 -10.51
C THR A 47 -21.36 -6.72 -9.29
N PHE A 48 -20.96 -7.20 -8.12
CA PHE A 48 -20.89 -6.43 -6.89
C PHE A 48 -19.95 -5.20 -7.00
N VAL A 49 -18.80 -5.36 -7.67
CA VAL A 49 -17.84 -4.25 -7.84
C VAL A 49 -18.24 -3.33 -8.99
N ALA A 50 -18.81 -3.87 -10.07
CA ALA A 50 -19.13 -3.10 -11.27
C ALA A 50 -20.41 -2.26 -11.11
N GLU A 51 -21.42 -2.75 -10.39
CA GLU A 51 -22.73 -2.09 -10.26
C GLU A 51 -22.63 -0.66 -9.67
N PRO A 52 -22.01 -0.42 -8.50
CA PRO A 52 -21.87 0.92 -7.94
C PRO A 52 -20.96 1.83 -8.80
N LEU A 53 -20.02 1.24 -9.54
CA LEU A 53 -19.14 1.98 -10.44
C LEU A 53 -19.89 2.40 -11.70
N MET A 54 -20.72 1.51 -12.28
CA MET A 54 -21.56 1.82 -13.43
C MET A 54 -22.62 2.90 -13.11
N ALA A 55 -23.14 2.93 -11.88
CA ALA A 55 -24.08 3.94 -11.43
C ALA A 55 -23.48 5.37 -11.42
N ASN A 56 -22.16 5.51 -11.37
CA ASN A 56 -21.46 6.80 -11.42
C ASN A 56 -21.04 7.24 -12.82
N LEU A 57 -21.30 6.43 -13.86
CA LEU A 57 -21.05 6.80 -15.24
C LEU A 57 -22.12 7.81 -15.73
N PRO A 58 -21.79 8.71 -16.69
CA PRO A 58 -22.76 9.58 -17.31
C PRO A 58 -23.94 8.80 -17.89
N LYS A 59 -25.15 9.34 -17.75
CA LYS A 59 -26.36 8.76 -18.35
C LYS A 59 -26.15 8.65 -19.87
N ASP A 60 -26.49 7.50 -20.45
CA ASP A 60 -26.30 7.14 -21.86
C ASP A 60 -24.90 6.60 -22.25
N THR A 61 -24.00 6.30 -21.28
CA THR A 61 -22.78 5.55 -21.56
C THR A 61 -23.00 4.07 -21.29
N SER A 62 -22.76 3.22 -22.29
CA SER A 62 -22.68 1.77 -22.13
C SER A 62 -21.21 1.35 -22.10
N MET A 63 -20.87 0.41 -21.22
CA MET A 63 -19.57 -0.25 -21.31
C MET A 63 -19.53 -1.18 -22.51
N ILE A 64 -18.44 -1.16 -23.25
CA ILE A 64 -18.20 -2.06 -24.36
C ILE A 64 -17.00 -2.97 -24.03
N ALA A 65 -17.02 -4.17 -24.54
CA ALA A 65 -15.87 -5.05 -24.56
C ALA A 65 -15.21 -4.93 -25.94
N THR A 66 -14.07 -4.28 -26.03
CA THR A 66 -13.34 -4.12 -27.31
C THR A 66 -12.47 -5.35 -27.61
N ASP A 67 -12.13 -6.14 -26.61
CA ASP A 67 -11.39 -7.38 -26.73
C ASP A 67 -12.32 -8.58 -26.52
N VAL A 68 -12.18 -9.60 -27.39
CA VAL A 68 -12.97 -10.83 -27.35
C VAL A 68 -12.81 -11.59 -26.04
N ILE A 69 -11.64 -11.54 -25.44
CA ILE A 69 -11.33 -12.25 -24.18
C ILE A 69 -11.63 -11.44 -22.91
N ALA A 70 -11.88 -10.13 -23.04
CA ALA A 70 -12.16 -9.23 -21.91
C ALA A 70 -13.32 -9.72 -21.02
N PRO A 71 -14.47 -10.21 -21.54
CA PRO A 71 -15.56 -10.70 -20.70
C PRO A 71 -15.18 -11.86 -19.78
N PHE A 72 -14.16 -12.65 -20.14
CA PHE A 72 -13.62 -13.72 -19.31
C PHE A 72 -12.58 -13.19 -18.30
N PHE A 73 -11.61 -12.39 -18.77
CA PHE A 73 -10.50 -11.94 -17.92
C PHE A 73 -10.91 -10.88 -16.89
N VAL A 74 -11.90 -10.06 -17.18
CA VAL A 74 -12.35 -9.01 -16.26
C VAL A 74 -12.88 -9.57 -14.93
N PRO A 75 -13.80 -10.54 -14.89
CA PRO A 75 -14.20 -11.21 -13.66
C PRO A 75 -13.03 -11.87 -12.92
N VAL A 76 -12.06 -12.43 -13.65
CA VAL A 76 -10.85 -13.04 -13.07
C VAL A 76 -9.97 -11.99 -12.39
N LYS A 77 -9.74 -10.81 -13.02
CA LYS A 77 -8.99 -9.69 -12.42
C LYS A 77 -9.68 -9.18 -11.15
N VAL A 78 -11.00 -9.01 -11.18
CA VAL A 78 -11.78 -8.60 -9.99
C VAL A 78 -11.65 -9.63 -8.87
N THR A 79 -11.75 -10.91 -9.20
CA THR A 79 -11.57 -12.00 -8.22
C THR A 79 -10.17 -12.02 -7.65
N LEU A 80 -9.13 -11.80 -8.46
CA LEU A 80 -7.75 -11.72 -7.99
C LEU A 80 -7.56 -10.54 -7.02
N MET A 81 -8.16 -9.39 -7.32
CA MET A 81 -8.15 -8.24 -6.40
C MET A 81 -8.87 -8.57 -5.08
N ALA A 82 -10.06 -9.16 -5.16
CA ALA A 82 -10.81 -9.54 -3.96
C ALA A 82 -10.03 -10.58 -3.12
N ALA A 83 -9.36 -11.54 -3.76
CA ALA A 83 -8.49 -12.51 -3.10
C ALA A 83 -7.28 -11.84 -2.43
N PHE A 84 -6.66 -10.86 -3.09
CA PHE A 84 -5.59 -10.05 -2.52
C PHE A 84 -6.08 -9.30 -1.28
N LEU A 85 -7.24 -8.63 -1.35
CA LEU A 85 -7.82 -7.89 -0.23
C LEU A 85 -8.21 -8.81 0.94
N LEU A 86 -8.75 -9.99 0.65
CA LEU A 86 -9.06 -10.99 1.68
C LEU A 86 -7.79 -11.52 2.34
N SER A 87 -6.71 -11.70 1.58
CA SER A 87 -5.41 -12.15 2.08
C SER A 87 -4.58 -11.00 2.67
N LEU A 88 -5.03 -9.75 2.62
CA LEU A 88 -4.27 -8.57 3.05
C LEU A 88 -3.75 -8.66 4.49
N PRO A 89 -4.53 -9.09 5.50
CA PRO A 89 -4.04 -9.24 6.86
C PRO A 89 -2.87 -10.24 6.94
N HIS A 90 -2.96 -11.35 6.20
CA HIS A 90 -1.89 -12.35 6.11
C HIS A 90 -0.67 -11.77 5.37
N THR A 91 -0.89 -11.10 4.26
CA THR A 91 0.18 -10.47 3.45
C THR A 91 0.94 -9.42 4.27
N LEU A 92 0.24 -8.50 4.93
CA LEU A 92 0.86 -7.49 5.78
C LEU A 92 1.55 -8.10 7.00
N TYR A 93 0.98 -9.15 7.59
CA TYR A 93 1.67 -9.90 8.65
C TYR A 93 3.00 -10.46 8.17
N GLN A 94 3.09 -11.07 6.99
CA GLN A 94 4.34 -11.60 6.45
C GLN A 94 5.35 -10.49 6.16
N VAL A 95 4.89 -9.35 5.61
CA VAL A 95 5.74 -8.19 5.35
C VAL A 95 6.31 -7.62 6.65
N TRP A 96 5.46 -7.33 7.62
CA TRP A 96 5.89 -6.75 8.90
C TRP A 96 6.69 -7.74 9.75
N ALA A 97 6.36 -9.03 9.70
CA ALA A 97 7.14 -10.06 10.36
C ALA A 97 8.52 -10.28 9.71
N PHE A 98 8.74 -9.90 8.45
CA PHE A 98 10.06 -9.84 7.81
C PHE A 98 10.86 -8.63 8.28
N VAL A 99 10.21 -7.48 8.39
CA VAL A 99 10.87 -6.21 8.76
C VAL A 99 11.11 -6.11 10.26
N ALA A 100 10.17 -6.56 11.10
CA ALA A 100 10.22 -6.41 12.55
C ALA A 100 11.31 -7.20 13.29
N PRO A 101 11.68 -8.46 12.94
CA PRO A 101 12.73 -9.21 13.67
C PRO A 101 14.13 -8.60 13.54
N ALA A 102 14.40 -7.90 12.43
CA ALA A 102 15.65 -7.15 12.27
C ALA A 102 15.78 -6.02 13.30
N LEU A 103 14.68 -5.69 14.02
CA LEU A 103 14.57 -4.53 14.87
C LEU A 103 14.43 -4.80 16.36
N TYR A 104 13.64 -5.79 16.72
CA TYR A 104 13.25 -6.02 18.12
C TYR A 104 13.32 -7.51 18.44
N GLN A 105 14.45 -7.97 18.94
CA GLN A 105 14.58 -9.34 19.45
C GLN A 105 13.62 -9.61 20.63
N ASN A 106 13.05 -8.57 21.27
CA ASN A 106 12.27 -8.69 22.50
C ASN A 106 10.77 -8.31 22.40
N GLU A 107 10.27 -7.73 21.28
CA GLU A 107 8.90 -7.20 21.23
C GLU A 107 8.05 -7.75 20.08
N LYS A 108 7.83 -9.06 20.03
CA LYS A 108 6.86 -9.69 19.10
C LYS A 108 5.42 -9.14 19.26
N ARG A 109 5.10 -8.49 20.39
CA ARG A 109 3.79 -7.88 20.67
C ARG A 109 3.46 -6.68 19.79
N LEU A 110 4.45 -6.04 19.18
CA LEU A 110 4.22 -4.86 18.30
C LEU A 110 3.75 -5.23 16.88
N ILE A 111 3.94 -6.47 16.44
CA ILE A 111 3.55 -6.89 15.09
C ILE A 111 2.02 -6.82 14.92
N THR A 112 1.26 -7.26 15.93
CA THR A 112 -0.21 -7.29 15.83
C THR A 112 -0.83 -5.89 15.68
N PRO A 113 -0.54 -4.88 16.53
CA PRO A 113 -1.07 -3.53 16.34
C PRO A 113 -0.55 -2.88 15.05
N LEU A 114 0.67 -3.21 14.62
CA LEU A 114 1.23 -2.72 13.36
C LEU A 114 0.43 -3.27 12.16
N VAL A 115 0.17 -4.58 12.12
CA VAL A 115 -0.64 -5.21 11.08
C VAL A 115 -2.07 -4.67 11.09
N LEU A 116 -2.68 -4.49 12.26
CA LEU A 116 -4.04 -3.97 12.36
C LEU A 116 -4.13 -2.53 11.85
N SER A 117 -3.17 -1.66 12.21
CA SER A 117 -3.12 -0.29 11.70
C SER A 117 -2.91 -0.26 10.18
N SER A 118 -2.01 -1.08 9.66
CA SER A 118 -1.77 -1.20 8.22
C SER A 118 -3.01 -1.68 7.47
N VAL A 119 -3.65 -2.77 7.90
CA VAL A 119 -4.90 -3.23 7.27
C VAL A 119 -5.95 -2.11 7.27
N THR A 120 -6.11 -1.42 8.40
CA THR A 120 -7.08 -0.32 8.50
C THR A 120 -6.74 0.83 7.56
N LEU A 121 -5.47 1.28 7.52
CA LEU A 121 -5.03 2.36 6.65
C LEU A 121 -5.16 1.99 5.18
N PHE A 122 -4.85 0.76 4.80
CA PHE A 122 -5.02 0.29 3.43
C PHE A 122 -6.48 0.42 2.97
N PHE A 123 -7.44 -0.06 3.78
CA PHE A 123 -8.86 0.08 3.46
C PHE A 123 -9.34 1.54 3.48
N VAL A 124 -8.82 2.37 4.37
CA VAL A 124 -9.08 3.82 4.37
C VAL A 124 -8.55 4.47 3.09
N GLY A 125 -7.36 4.06 2.60
CA GLY A 125 -6.82 4.49 1.32
C GLY A 125 -7.70 4.11 0.14
N MET A 126 -8.21 2.87 0.11
CA MET A 126 -9.19 2.45 -0.90
C MET A 126 -10.49 3.24 -0.83
N ALA A 127 -11.02 3.45 0.38
CA ALA A 127 -12.23 4.27 0.58
C ALA A 127 -12.00 5.72 0.12
N PHE A 128 -10.85 6.30 0.40
CA PHE A 128 -10.45 7.61 -0.09
C PHE A 128 -10.44 7.66 -1.63
N ALA A 129 -9.86 6.66 -2.29
CA ALA A 129 -9.89 6.56 -3.75
C ALA A 129 -11.33 6.50 -4.27
N TYR A 130 -12.18 5.66 -3.66
CA TYR A 130 -13.55 5.44 -4.09
C TYR A 130 -14.45 6.68 -3.93
N PHE A 131 -14.43 7.30 -2.73
CA PHE A 131 -15.36 8.38 -2.40
C PHE A 131 -14.87 9.77 -2.85
N LEU A 132 -13.56 9.98 -2.92
CA LEU A 132 -13.00 11.30 -3.23
C LEU A 132 -12.37 11.36 -4.63
N VAL A 133 -11.49 10.42 -4.95
CA VAL A 133 -10.64 10.50 -6.14
C VAL A 133 -11.43 10.18 -7.40
N PHE A 134 -12.16 9.06 -7.42
CA PHE A 134 -12.92 8.66 -8.60
C PHE A 134 -13.95 9.69 -9.06
N PRO A 135 -14.82 10.25 -8.18
CA PRO A 135 -15.77 11.27 -8.60
C PRO A 135 -15.12 12.48 -9.25
N VAL A 136 -13.95 12.91 -8.75
CA VAL A 136 -13.24 14.07 -9.30
C VAL A 136 -12.63 13.73 -10.65
N ILE A 137 -11.95 12.59 -10.79
CA ILE A 137 -11.35 12.15 -12.06
C ILE A 137 -12.44 11.96 -13.13
N PHE A 138 -13.52 11.24 -12.83
CA PHE A 138 -14.56 10.98 -13.83
C PHE A 138 -15.33 12.25 -14.22
N LYS A 139 -15.58 13.15 -13.25
CA LYS A 139 -16.17 14.46 -13.54
C LYS A 139 -15.27 15.32 -14.43
N PHE A 140 -13.96 15.28 -14.20
CA PHE A 140 -12.99 15.98 -15.04
C PHE A 140 -12.97 15.39 -16.46
N LEU A 141 -12.84 14.06 -16.61
CA LEU A 141 -12.82 13.39 -17.90
C LEU A 141 -14.11 13.65 -18.71
N ALA A 142 -15.26 13.61 -18.04
CA ALA A 142 -16.53 13.94 -18.67
C ALA A 142 -16.58 15.41 -19.14
N GLY A 143 -15.98 16.34 -18.38
CA GLY A 143 -15.94 17.76 -18.71
C GLY A 143 -15.01 18.14 -19.87
N VAL A 144 -13.99 17.31 -20.13
CA VAL A 144 -13.00 17.52 -21.22
C VAL A 144 -13.42 16.83 -22.51
N THR A 145 -14.46 15.98 -22.47
CA THR A 145 -14.94 15.27 -23.65
C THR A 145 -15.48 16.24 -24.70
N PRO A 146 -14.96 16.22 -25.96
CA PRO A 146 -15.41 17.13 -27.01
C PRO A 146 -16.89 16.92 -27.37
N VAL A 147 -17.56 18.00 -27.79
CA VAL A 147 -18.98 17.97 -28.24
C VAL A 147 -19.11 17.01 -29.42
N GLY A 148 -20.06 16.08 -29.34
CA GLY A 148 -20.34 15.09 -30.41
C GLY A 148 -19.55 13.77 -30.28
N VAL A 149 -18.74 13.61 -29.24
CA VAL A 149 -18.06 12.34 -28.93
C VAL A 149 -18.84 11.60 -27.85
N ASN A 150 -19.33 10.40 -28.16
CA ASN A 150 -19.92 9.49 -27.18
C ASN A 150 -18.82 8.70 -26.50
N MET A 151 -18.74 8.77 -25.16
CA MET A 151 -17.80 7.96 -24.38
C MET A 151 -18.29 6.52 -24.33
N ALA A 152 -17.72 5.65 -25.16
CA ALA A 152 -17.88 4.21 -25.06
C ALA A 152 -16.70 3.64 -24.26
N THR A 153 -16.90 3.43 -22.96
CA THR A 153 -15.83 3.03 -22.06
C THR A 153 -15.58 1.53 -22.16
N ASP A 154 -14.34 1.14 -22.49
CA ASP A 154 -13.91 -0.25 -22.48
C ASP A 154 -13.87 -0.80 -21.05
N ILE A 155 -14.55 -1.94 -20.84
CA ILE A 155 -14.72 -2.55 -19.51
C ILE A 155 -13.37 -2.97 -18.89
N ASP A 156 -12.45 -3.51 -19.69
CA ASP A 156 -11.16 -3.96 -19.17
C ASP A 156 -10.27 -2.80 -18.76
N LYS A 157 -10.20 -1.76 -19.58
CA LYS A 157 -9.43 -0.55 -19.28
C LYS A 157 -9.97 0.19 -18.07
N TYR A 158 -11.31 0.31 -17.99
CA TYR A 158 -11.95 0.97 -16.87
C TYR A 158 -11.70 0.25 -15.54
N LEU A 159 -11.97 -1.05 -15.47
CA LEU A 159 -11.75 -1.81 -14.24
C LEU A 159 -10.26 -1.93 -13.90
N SER A 160 -9.38 -2.08 -14.88
CA SER A 160 -7.94 -2.09 -14.64
C SER A 160 -7.45 -0.78 -14.02
N LEU A 161 -7.97 0.38 -14.48
CA LEU A 161 -7.67 1.68 -13.87
C LEU A 161 -8.12 1.72 -12.41
N ILE A 162 -9.38 1.33 -12.14
CA ILE A 162 -9.95 1.36 -10.78
C ILE A 162 -9.19 0.43 -9.82
N LEU A 163 -8.96 -0.82 -10.24
CA LEU A 163 -8.22 -1.78 -9.43
C LEU A 163 -6.79 -1.32 -9.17
N GLY A 164 -6.13 -0.75 -10.19
CA GLY A 164 -4.81 -0.14 -10.05
C GLY A 164 -4.79 1.01 -9.05
N MET A 165 -5.80 1.88 -9.09
CA MET A 165 -5.93 2.99 -8.14
C MET A 165 -6.24 2.51 -6.72
N PHE A 166 -7.04 1.46 -6.53
CA PHE A 166 -7.25 0.87 -5.20
C PHE A 166 -5.94 0.38 -4.58
N VAL A 167 -5.12 -0.34 -5.33
CA VAL A 167 -3.80 -0.79 -4.85
C VAL A 167 -2.89 0.41 -4.58
N ALA A 168 -2.87 1.38 -5.48
CA ALA A 168 -2.02 2.57 -5.36
C ALA A 168 -2.35 3.38 -4.10
N PHE A 169 -3.63 3.72 -3.90
CA PHE A 169 -4.04 4.47 -2.71
C PHE A 169 -3.93 3.63 -1.44
N GLY A 170 -4.31 2.34 -1.47
CA GLY A 170 -4.11 1.44 -0.34
C GLY A 170 -2.65 1.41 0.10
N THR A 171 -1.71 1.22 -0.85
CA THR A 171 -0.27 1.21 -0.57
C THR A 171 0.26 2.60 -0.14
N THR A 172 -0.25 3.68 -0.73
CA THR A 172 0.12 5.05 -0.36
C THR A 172 -0.23 5.36 1.09
N PHE A 173 -1.35 4.85 1.58
CA PHE A 173 -1.76 5.03 2.97
C PHE A 173 -0.91 4.24 3.97
N GLU A 174 -0.07 3.30 3.52
CA GLU A 174 0.96 2.67 4.36
C GLU A 174 2.16 3.58 4.64
N VAL A 175 2.37 4.65 3.86
CA VAL A 175 3.52 5.56 4.01
C VAL A 175 3.69 6.09 5.45
N PRO A 176 2.65 6.54 6.17
CA PRO A 176 2.79 6.98 7.56
C PRO A 176 3.30 5.86 8.48
N VAL A 177 2.84 4.63 8.28
CA VAL A 177 3.25 3.47 9.09
C VAL A 177 4.72 3.18 8.86
N VAL A 178 5.15 3.17 7.60
CA VAL A 178 6.57 2.96 7.22
C VAL A 178 7.45 4.06 7.83
N VAL A 179 7.06 5.33 7.71
CA VAL A 179 7.81 6.48 8.25
C VAL A 179 7.94 6.39 9.76
N VAL A 180 6.84 6.13 10.46
CA VAL A 180 6.82 5.98 11.93
C VAL A 180 7.69 4.80 12.36
N LEU A 181 7.60 3.69 11.65
CA LEU A 181 8.40 2.50 11.95
C LEU A 181 9.90 2.80 11.78
N LEU A 182 10.33 3.33 10.63
CA LEU A 182 11.73 3.66 10.36
C LEU A 182 12.31 4.64 11.40
N ALA A 183 11.51 5.63 11.82
CA ALA A 183 11.90 6.57 12.86
C ALA A 183 12.00 5.92 14.25
N LYS A 184 11.04 5.06 14.62
CA LYS A 184 11.04 4.31 15.87
C LYS A 184 12.24 3.35 15.95
N MET A 185 12.63 2.79 14.83
CA MET A 185 13.80 1.91 14.68
C MET A 185 15.13 2.63 14.80
N GLY A 186 15.13 3.97 14.75
CA GLY A 186 16.36 4.75 14.71
C GLY A 186 17.15 4.63 13.39
N ILE A 187 16.59 3.95 12.36
CA ILE A 187 17.21 3.86 11.03
C ILE A 187 17.29 5.22 10.37
N VAL A 188 16.24 6.02 10.55
CA VAL A 188 16.14 7.36 9.98
C VAL A 188 15.78 8.36 11.06
N SER A 189 16.55 9.44 11.18
CA SER A 189 16.24 10.52 12.11
C SER A 189 15.08 11.40 11.57
N THR A 190 14.34 12.05 12.47
CA THR A 190 13.30 13.01 12.08
C THR A 190 13.86 14.15 11.21
N GLU A 191 15.13 14.50 11.38
CA GLU A 191 15.80 15.51 10.58
C GLU A 191 16.08 15.02 9.16
N GLN A 192 16.55 13.78 9.01
CA GLN A 192 16.71 13.14 7.70
C GLN A 192 15.38 13.02 6.96
N LEU A 193 14.29 12.66 7.65
CA LEU A 193 12.95 12.63 7.06
C LEU A 193 12.52 14.02 6.55
N LYS A 194 12.78 15.09 7.31
CA LYS A 194 12.50 16.47 6.84
C LYS A 194 13.32 16.83 5.61
N ASN A 195 14.60 16.47 5.58
CA ASN A 195 15.50 16.75 4.47
C ASN A 195 15.15 15.93 3.21
N ALA A 196 14.47 14.78 3.38
CA ALA A 196 13.99 13.95 2.28
C ALA A 196 12.72 14.49 1.59
N ARG A 197 12.02 15.49 2.14
CA ARG A 197 10.79 16.09 1.60
C ARG A 197 10.83 16.37 0.10
N PRO A 198 11.84 17.08 -0.45
CA PRO A 198 11.86 17.38 -1.88
C PRO A 198 11.91 16.11 -2.74
N TYR A 199 12.61 15.08 -2.29
CA TYR A 199 12.66 13.79 -3.00
C TYR A 199 11.32 13.05 -2.92
N VAL A 200 10.63 13.11 -1.79
CA VAL A 200 9.29 12.51 -1.63
C VAL A 200 8.27 13.23 -2.50
N ILE A 201 8.33 14.56 -2.60
CA ILE A 201 7.44 15.33 -3.49
C ILE A 201 7.64 14.90 -4.94
N VAL A 202 8.89 14.87 -5.41
CA VAL A 202 9.19 14.42 -6.79
C VAL A 202 8.76 12.97 -6.99
N GLY A 203 9.07 12.07 -6.03
CA GLY A 203 8.66 10.67 -6.06
C GLY A 203 7.14 10.51 -6.11
N ALA A 204 6.38 11.32 -5.37
CA ALA A 204 4.92 11.32 -5.38
C ALA A 204 4.35 11.63 -6.77
N PHE A 205 4.90 12.64 -7.45
CA PHE A 205 4.50 12.97 -8.83
C PHE A 205 4.92 11.90 -9.84
N VAL A 206 6.09 11.27 -9.67
CA VAL A 206 6.51 10.15 -10.51
C VAL A 206 5.57 8.95 -10.36
N VAL A 207 5.24 8.57 -9.13
CA VAL A 207 4.27 7.49 -8.85
C VAL A 207 2.90 7.83 -9.43
N ALA A 208 2.45 9.07 -9.24
CA ALA A 208 1.18 9.55 -9.81
C ALA A 208 1.18 9.46 -11.35
N ALA A 209 2.25 9.84 -12.02
CA ALA A 209 2.37 9.79 -13.48
C ALA A 209 2.34 8.36 -14.06
N ILE A 210 2.79 7.36 -13.29
CA ILE A 210 2.75 5.95 -13.71
C ILE A 210 1.33 5.38 -13.59
N ILE A 211 0.57 5.81 -12.57
CA ILE A 211 -0.72 5.20 -12.19
C ILE A 211 -1.90 5.89 -12.86
N THR A 212 -1.83 7.23 -13.01
CA THR A 212 -2.92 8.02 -13.57
C THR A 212 -2.66 8.34 -15.05
N PRO A 213 -3.73 8.62 -15.83
CA PRO A 213 -3.54 9.23 -17.15
C PRO A 213 -2.62 10.46 -17.07
N PRO A 214 -1.87 10.80 -18.13
CA PRO A 214 -0.93 11.91 -18.11
C PRO A 214 -1.63 13.28 -18.15
N ASP A 215 -2.36 13.60 -17.07
CA ASP A 215 -3.01 14.88 -16.86
C ASP A 215 -2.65 15.47 -15.50
N VAL A 216 -2.53 16.79 -15.43
CA VAL A 216 -2.08 17.51 -14.24
C VAL A 216 -3.04 17.37 -13.06
N ILE A 217 -4.35 17.26 -13.32
CA ILE A 217 -5.36 17.19 -12.27
C ILE A 217 -5.32 15.83 -11.57
N SER A 218 -5.41 14.74 -12.33
CA SER A 218 -5.34 13.37 -11.77
C SER A 218 -4.02 13.13 -11.06
N GLN A 219 -2.92 13.60 -11.64
CA GLN A 219 -1.59 13.49 -11.09
C GLN A 219 -1.46 14.23 -9.75
N THR A 220 -1.95 15.47 -9.68
CA THR A 220 -1.95 16.27 -8.43
C THR A 220 -2.86 15.64 -7.38
N LEU A 221 -4.00 15.10 -7.80
CA LEU A 221 -4.97 14.48 -6.91
C LEU A 221 -4.42 13.22 -6.20
N LEU A 222 -3.48 12.51 -6.81
CA LEU A 222 -2.76 11.39 -6.19
C LEU A 222 -1.54 11.87 -5.39
N ALA A 223 -0.76 12.81 -5.94
CA ALA A 223 0.49 13.27 -5.34
C ALA A 223 0.26 14.02 -4.02
N VAL A 224 -0.75 14.92 -3.96
CA VAL A 224 -1.02 15.73 -2.75
C VAL A 224 -1.35 14.87 -1.52
N PRO A 225 -2.29 13.90 -1.58
CA PRO A 225 -2.52 12.99 -0.46
C PRO A 225 -1.27 12.23 0.00
N LEU A 226 -0.43 11.76 -0.94
CA LEU A 226 0.81 11.06 -0.62
C LEU A 226 1.76 11.96 0.17
N ILE A 227 1.93 13.23 -0.25
CA ILE A 227 2.76 14.22 0.45
C ILE A 227 2.19 14.51 1.85
N LEU A 228 0.87 14.67 1.97
CA LEU A 228 0.22 14.91 3.26
C LEU A 228 0.36 13.72 4.21
N LEU A 229 0.24 12.50 3.71
CA LEU A 229 0.44 11.28 4.48
C LEU A 229 1.89 11.13 4.96
N TYR A 230 2.86 11.52 4.13
CA TYR A 230 4.26 11.57 4.53
C TYR A 230 4.50 12.57 5.67
N GLU A 231 3.95 13.78 5.57
CA GLU A 231 4.02 14.79 6.64
C GLU A 231 3.33 14.30 7.93
N ALA A 232 2.17 13.65 7.79
CA ALA A 232 1.50 13.03 8.94
C ALA A 232 2.40 11.97 9.60
N GLY A 233 3.08 11.13 8.81
CA GLY A 233 4.05 10.15 9.30
C GLY A 233 5.19 10.79 10.10
N ILE A 234 5.77 11.90 9.59
CA ILE A 234 6.80 12.66 10.32
C ILE A 234 6.23 13.26 11.62
N TRP A 235 5.00 13.75 11.59
CA TRP A 235 4.37 14.31 12.78
C TRP A 235 4.13 13.24 13.86
N PHE A 236 3.58 12.10 13.50
CA PHE A 236 3.37 10.97 14.42
C PHE A 236 4.68 10.39 14.96
N SER A 237 5.75 10.35 14.16
CA SER A 237 7.06 9.84 14.60
C SER A 237 7.65 10.65 15.75
N ARG A 238 7.35 11.96 15.85
CA ARG A 238 7.82 12.82 16.94
C ARG A 238 7.19 12.47 18.28
N PHE A 239 5.89 12.15 18.30
CA PHE A 239 5.19 11.77 19.53
C PHE A 239 5.72 10.46 20.13
N ILE A 240 6.05 9.50 19.29
CA ILE A 240 6.56 8.21 19.73
C ILE A 240 7.96 8.36 20.33
N LYS A 241 8.81 9.18 19.72
CA LYS A 241 10.18 9.44 20.22
C LYS A 241 10.19 10.16 21.55
N ALA A 242 9.28 11.13 21.76
CA ALA A 242 9.14 11.85 23.02
C ALA A 242 8.71 10.91 24.17
N LYS A 243 7.82 9.96 23.90
CA LYS A 243 7.35 8.99 24.91
C LYS A 243 8.46 8.03 25.34
N THR A 244 9.27 7.54 24.40
CA THR A 244 10.38 6.64 24.71
C THR A 244 11.46 7.33 25.58
N GLN A 245 11.75 8.60 25.34
CA GLN A 245 12.72 9.36 26.16
C GLN A 245 12.21 9.61 27.58
N GLN A 246 10.91 9.81 27.78
CA GLN A 246 10.32 9.96 29.12
C GLN A 246 10.33 8.63 29.90
N GLU A 247 10.09 7.50 29.25
CA GLU A 247 10.14 6.18 29.88
C GLU A 247 11.57 5.79 30.28
N ASP A 248 12.61 6.24 29.55
CA ASP A 248 14.02 6.04 29.88
C ASP A 248 14.50 6.95 31.03
N GLU A 249 13.95 8.18 31.18
CA GLU A 249 14.25 9.09 32.28
C GLU A 249 13.56 8.68 33.59
N ASP A 250 12.38 8.08 33.52
CA ASP A 250 11.62 7.60 34.69
C ASP A 250 12.11 6.24 35.23
N THR A 251 13.02 5.57 34.54
CA THR A 251 13.58 4.29 35.00
C THR A 251 14.66 4.60 36.08
N PRO A 252 14.49 4.16 37.35
CA PRO A 252 15.48 4.41 38.40
C PRO A 252 16.83 3.82 38.00
N GLN A 253 17.87 4.66 37.97
CA GLN A 253 19.23 4.17 37.79
C GLN A 253 19.59 3.20 38.93
N PRO A 254 20.18 2.03 38.64
CA PRO A 254 20.65 1.15 39.69
C PRO A 254 21.67 1.91 40.54
N PRO A 255 21.64 1.72 41.88
CA PRO A 255 22.58 2.40 42.77
C PRO A 255 24.02 2.06 42.35
N ALA A 256 24.85 3.11 42.24
CA ALA A 256 26.25 2.98 41.96
C ALA A 256 26.87 2.07 43.02
N GLU A 257 27.38 0.90 42.62
CA GLU A 257 28.16 0.04 43.51
C GLU A 257 29.43 0.80 43.92
N VAL A 258 29.56 1.01 45.25
CA VAL A 258 30.72 1.59 45.91
C VAL A 258 31.75 0.50 46.22
#